data_c74ba434ee9e05de0983be1271ab470e
#
_entry.id   c74ba434ee9e05de0983be1271ab470e
#
_cell.length_a   1.000
_cell.length_b   1.000
_cell.length_c   1.000
_cell.angle_alpha   90.00
_cell.angle_beta   90.00
_cell.angle_gamma   90.00
#
_symmetry.space_group_name_H-M   'P 1'
#
loop_
_entity.id
_entity.type
_entity.pdbx_description
1 polymer ?
#
loop_
_entity_poly.entity_id
_entity_poly.type
_entity_poly.pdbx_seq_one_letter_code
_entity_poly.pdbx_strand_id
1 'polypeptide(L)'
;NNNELKVPYSDQFSLGIRNAFELGAQTWYSDVSVVHVRSYDGITARLGNRRPDGSFLPPGGSWGTPWGFDPPFGRVVLIDNQFRTRATSLLLKLDKPYTGASRWGANLAYTWTHGRQNTNADGGIDMFEYPDAGYYGWLPSRGVAEHRLVGAGIWDAGAGFTLSAKLVLESSKYRNATNCLGGWDDCIIDPYRPGGRIGYKRLDLAAGREFDTGSNLRFRIRADLLNVFDWRNRDGWDDWYGGPGDPNPG
;
A
#
# COMPACT_ATOMS: atom_id res chain seq x y z
N ASN A 1 -0.77 22.08 -25.57
CA ASN A 1 -1.93 21.43 -24.92
C ASN A 1 -2.04 20.01 -25.47
N ASN A 2 -1.75 19.02 -24.65
CA ASN A 2 -2.08 17.64 -25.00
C ASN A 2 -3.56 17.43 -24.65
N ASN A 3 -4.45 17.68 -25.61
CA ASN A 3 -5.90 17.52 -25.44
C ASN A 3 -6.38 16.08 -25.73
N GLU A 4 -5.44 15.15 -25.94
CA GLU A 4 -5.72 13.75 -26.30
C GLU A 4 -5.43 12.79 -25.14
N LEU A 5 -5.67 13.24 -23.90
CA LEU A 5 -5.52 12.36 -22.75
C LEU A 5 -6.56 11.23 -22.82
N LYS A 6 -6.07 10.02 -22.66
CA LYS A 6 -6.89 8.80 -22.58
C LYS A 6 -7.44 8.63 -21.17
N VAL A 7 -8.58 7.98 -21.07
CA VAL A 7 -9.11 7.54 -19.78
C VAL A 7 -8.26 6.39 -19.26
N PRO A 8 -7.69 6.50 -18.03
CA PRO A 8 -7.01 5.38 -17.41
C PRO A 8 -7.93 4.17 -17.26
N TYR A 9 -7.38 2.97 -17.48
CA TYR A 9 -8.14 1.73 -17.31
C TYR A 9 -7.29 0.62 -16.69
N SER A 10 -7.93 -0.44 -16.22
CA SER A 10 -7.25 -1.60 -15.65
C SER A 10 -7.91 -2.89 -16.11
N ASP A 11 -7.08 -3.88 -16.43
CA ASP A 11 -7.48 -5.26 -16.63
C ASP A 11 -7.22 -6.05 -15.36
N GLN A 12 -8.20 -6.86 -14.95
CA GLN A 12 -8.08 -7.73 -13.80
C GLN A 12 -8.45 -9.15 -14.17
N PHE A 13 -7.58 -10.07 -13.80
CA PHE A 13 -7.81 -11.52 -13.90
C PHE A 13 -7.77 -12.12 -12.51
N SER A 14 -8.71 -13.00 -12.19
CA SER A 14 -8.73 -13.71 -10.92
C SER A 14 -9.14 -15.17 -11.12
N LEU A 15 -8.51 -16.03 -10.35
CA LEU A 15 -8.85 -17.44 -10.25
C LEU A 15 -8.81 -17.85 -8.78
N GLY A 16 -9.83 -18.54 -8.30
CA GLY A 16 -9.89 -18.98 -6.92
C GLY A 16 -10.59 -20.30 -6.75
N ILE A 17 -10.26 -20.99 -5.66
CA ILE A 17 -10.91 -22.20 -5.22
C ILE A 17 -11.36 -21.99 -3.78
N ARG A 18 -12.62 -22.29 -3.53
CA ARG A 18 -13.19 -22.33 -2.20
C ARG A 18 -13.58 -23.75 -1.84
N ASN A 19 -13.18 -24.19 -0.65
CA ASN A 19 -13.46 -25.53 -0.15
C ASN A 19 -14.05 -25.48 1.25
N ALA A 20 -14.94 -26.43 1.55
CA ALA A 20 -15.43 -26.71 2.88
C ALA A 20 -14.93 -28.09 3.31
N PHE A 21 -14.43 -28.22 4.51
CA PHE A 21 -13.93 -29.48 5.04
C PHE A 21 -14.19 -29.59 6.54
N GLU A 22 -14.23 -30.82 7.01
CA GLU A 22 -14.41 -31.11 8.43
C GLU A 22 -13.05 -31.36 9.10
N LEU A 23 -12.79 -30.66 10.21
CA LEU A 23 -11.65 -30.90 11.07
C LEU A 23 -12.14 -31.11 12.50
N GLY A 24 -12.05 -32.36 12.98
CA GLY A 24 -12.79 -32.78 14.15
C GLY A 24 -14.29 -32.70 13.90
N ALA A 25 -15.06 -32.22 14.85
CA ALA A 25 -16.51 -32.00 14.70
C ALA A 25 -16.85 -30.58 14.22
N GLN A 26 -15.96 -29.91 13.47
CA GLN A 26 -16.09 -28.52 13.08
C GLN A 26 -15.95 -28.36 11.58
N THR A 27 -16.85 -27.60 10.96
CA THR A 27 -16.76 -27.23 9.55
C THR A 27 -15.85 -26.01 9.39
N TRP A 28 -14.89 -26.13 8.49
CA TRP A 28 -13.95 -25.10 8.11
C TRP A 28 -14.11 -24.76 6.63
N TYR A 29 -13.81 -23.52 6.31
CA TYR A 29 -13.78 -23.04 4.93
C TYR A 29 -12.39 -22.52 4.60
N SER A 30 -11.87 -22.92 3.46
CA SER A 30 -10.65 -22.34 2.90
C SER A 30 -10.95 -21.67 1.57
N ASP A 31 -10.26 -20.57 1.32
CA ASP A 31 -10.26 -19.86 0.04
C ASP A 31 -8.83 -19.59 -0.38
N VAL A 32 -8.50 -19.95 -1.60
CA VAL A 32 -7.21 -19.68 -2.22
C VAL A 32 -7.49 -18.98 -3.54
N SER A 33 -7.00 -17.75 -3.70
CA SER A 33 -7.25 -16.96 -4.89
C SER A 33 -5.98 -16.29 -5.37
N VAL A 34 -5.77 -16.27 -6.68
CA VAL A 34 -4.73 -15.47 -7.35
C VAL A 34 -5.42 -14.38 -8.13
N VAL A 35 -4.92 -13.16 -7.97
CA VAL A 35 -5.40 -11.98 -8.68
C VAL A 35 -4.23 -11.32 -9.40
N HIS A 36 -4.40 -11.00 -10.67
CA HIS A 36 -3.45 -10.21 -11.45
C HIS A 36 -4.13 -8.97 -12.00
N VAL A 37 -3.53 -7.80 -11.74
CA VAL A 37 -4.05 -6.51 -12.20
C VAL A 37 -2.97 -5.81 -13.02
N ARG A 38 -3.37 -5.21 -14.13
CA ARG A 38 -2.55 -4.30 -14.94
C ARG A 38 -3.32 -3.02 -15.16
N SER A 39 -2.71 -1.89 -14.83
CA SER A 39 -3.29 -0.57 -15.09
C SER A 39 -2.49 0.15 -16.17
N TYR A 40 -3.19 0.87 -17.02
CA TYR A 40 -2.66 1.55 -18.19
C TYR A 40 -3.17 2.99 -18.25
N ASP A 41 -2.46 3.78 -19.02
CA ASP A 41 -2.82 5.14 -19.37
C ASP A 41 -3.07 6.06 -18.16
N GLY A 42 -2.46 5.72 -17.00
CA GLY A 42 -2.48 6.59 -15.84
C GLY A 42 -1.80 7.93 -16.15
N ILE A 43 -2.34 8.99 -15.58
CA ILE A 43 -1.87 10.35 -15.82
C ILE A 43 -0.58 10.58 -15.04
N THR A 44 0.45 11.11 -15.71
CA THR A 44 1.69 11.54 -15.10
C THR A 44 2.13 12.88 -15.66
N ALA A 45 3.02 13.56 -14.96
CA ALA A 45 3.58 14.83 -15.37
C ALA A 45 5.10 14.73 -15.46
N ARG A 46 5.69 15.42 -16.44
CA ARG A 46 7.15 15.56 -16.63
C ARG A 46 7.52 16.97 -17.03
N LEU A 47 8.81 17.30 -16.88
CA LEU A 47 9.33 18.57 -17.38
C LEU A 47 9.44 18.54 -18.89
N GLY A 48 8.91 19.57 -19.55
CA GLY A 48 8.98 19.70 -21.02
C GLY A 48 10.37 20.01 -21.54
N ASN A 49 11.24 20.58 -20.71
CA ASN A 49 12.63 20.88 -21.05
C ASN A 49 13.60 19.74 -20.66
N ARG A 50 13.11 18.59 -20.21
CA ARG A 50 13.92 17.41 -19.91
C ARG A 50 13.71 16.34 -20.97
N ARG A 51 14.80 15.79 -21.49
CA ARG A 51 14.78 14.72 -22.50
C ARG A 51 14.61 13.35 -21.83
N PRO A 52 14.17 12.33 -22.57
CA PRO A 52 14.07 10.97 -22.04
C PRO A 52 15.37 10.37 -21.52
N ASP A 53 16.52 10.85 -22.00
CA ASP A 53 17.85 10.42 -21.53
C ASP A 53 18.30 11.11 -20.23
N GLY A 54 17.46 11.97 -19.67
CA GLY A 54 17.74 12.71 -18.44
C GLY A 54 18.40 14.07 -18.65
N SER A 55 18.89 14.39 -19.86
CA SER A 55 19.50 15.69 -20.14
C SER A 55 18.46 16.80 -20.24
N PHE A 56 18.90 18.04 -20.03
CA PHE A 56 18.04 19.22 -20.12
C PHE A 56 18.17 19.98 -21.44
N LEU A 57 17.21 20.82 -21.74
CA LEU A 57 17.19 21.79 -22.81
C LEU A 57 17.10 23.22 -22.21
N PRO A 58 17.90 24.19 -22.70
CA PRO A 58 19.04 24.00 -23.60
C PRO A 58 20.15 23.16 -22.95
N PRO A 59 21.14 22.68 -23.70
CA PRO A 59 22.31 21.98 -23.14
C PRO A 59 22.95 22.78 -21.99
N GLY A 60 23.19 22.08 -20.83
CA GLY A 60 23.64 22.71 -19.61
C GLY A 60 22.55 23.44 -18.82
N GLY A 61 21.30 23.27 -19.21
CA GLY A 61 20.16 23.76 -18.45
C GLY A 61 19.84 22.88 -17.22
N SER A 62 18.87 23.34 -16.44
CA SER A 62 18.35 22.68 -15.24
C SER A 62 16.82 22.67 -15.26
N TRP A 63 16.20 22.09 -14.24
CA TRP A 63 14.75 22.00 -14.11
C TRP A 63 14.02 23.37 -14.17
N GLY A 64 14.67 24.46 -13.80
CA GLY A 64 14.11 25.82 -13.81
C GLY A 64 14.57 26.68 -14.99
N THR A 65 15.41 26.17 -15.87
CA THR A 65 15.98 26.95 -16.99
C THR A 65 14.87 27.30 -17.99
N PRO A 66 14.75 28.59 -18.38
CA PRO A 66 13.82 29.03 -19.42
C PRO A 66 14.08 28.32 -20.73
N TRP A 67 13.04 27.89 -21.43
CA TRP A 67 13.16 27.10 -22.65
C TRP A 67 12.04 27.38 -23.67
N GLY A 68 12.44 27.40 -24.92
CA GLY A 68 11.57 27.08 -26.07
C GLY A 68 10.69 28.19 -26.63
N PHE A 69 10.58 29.35 -26.00
CA PHE A 69 9.68 30.44 -26.42
C PHE A 69 10.33 31.83 -26.23
N ASP A 70 9.83 32.83 -26.96
CA ASP A 70 10.17 34.24 -26.76
C ASP A 70 8.86 35.01 -26.44
N PRO A 71 8.63 35.52 -25.21
CA PRO A 71 9.48 35.30 -24.02
C PRO A 71 9.47 33.85 -23.53
N PRO A 72 10.60 33.36 -23.00
CA PRO A 72 10.71 31.99 -22.57
C PRO A 72 9.90 31.70 -21.30
N PHE A 73 9.35 30.49 -21.20
CA PHE A 73 8.74 30.00 -19.96
C PHE A 73 9.82 29.45 -19.00
N GLY A 74 9.72 29.77 -17.73
CA GLY A 74 10.64 29.26 -16.70
C GLY A 74 10.47 27.77 -16.43
N ARG A 75 9.26 27.22 -16.63
CA ARG A 75 8.94 25.82 -16.41
C ARG A 75 7.79 25.40 -17.30
N VAL A 76 7.94 24.34 -18.05
CA VAL A 76 6.88 23.73 -18.84
C VAL A 76 6.60 22.34 -18.29
N VAL A 77 5.37 22.10 -17.86
CA VAL A 77 4.91 20.78 -17.39
C VAL A 77 4.08 20.15 -18.50
N LEU A 78 4.49 18.95 -18.92
CA LEU A 78 3.76 18.12 -19.86
C LEU A 78 3.02 17.04 -19.10
N ILE A 79 1.74 16.90 -19.36
CA ILE A 79 0.87 15.89 -18.78
C ILE A 79 0.50 14.90 -19.87
N ASP A 80 0.70 13.61 -19.61
CA ASP A 80 0.38 12.53 -20.54
C ASP A 80 -0.05 11.22 -19.84
N ASN A 81 -0.32 10.17 -20.61
CA ASN A 81 -0.83 8.89 -20.15
C ASN A 81 0.28 7.83 -20.10
N GLN A 82 1.37 8.08 -19.39
CA GLN A 82 2.50 7.17 -19.33
C GLN A 82 2.55 6.30 -18.08
N PHE A 83 1.75 6.58 -17.05
CA PHE A 83 1.78 5.81 -15.82
C PHE A 83 1.16 4.42 -16.00
N ARG A 84 1.88 3.40 -15.55
CA ARG A 84 1.45 2.00 -15.61
C ARG A 84 1.78 1.29 -14.31
N THR A 85 0.89 0.40 -13.90
CA THR A 85 1.12 -0.48 -12.77
C THR A 85 0.82 -1.93 -13.12
N ARG A 86 1.41 -2.85 -12.38
CA ARG A 86 1.06 -4.27 -12.40
C ARG A 86 1.20 -4.86 -11.02
N ALA A 87 0.27 -5.70 -10.63
CA ALA A 87 0.32 -6.40 -9.36
C ALA A 87 -0.17 -7.83 -9.51
N THR A 88 0.48 -8.74 -8.79
CA THR A 88 0.01 -10.11 -8.60
C THR A 88 -0.17 -10.34 -7.12
N SER A 89 -1.33 -10.84 -6.72
CA SER A 89 -1.64 -11.16 -5.34
C SER A 89 -2.06 -12.62 -5.19
N LEU A 90 -1.55 -13.28 -4.15
CA LEU A 90 -2.04 -14.54 -3.63
C LEU A 90 -2.81 -14.25 -2.35
N LEU A 91 -4.07 -14.66 -2.31
CA LEU A 91 -4.94 -14.50 -1.15
C LEU A 91 -5.25 -15.89 -0.60
N LEU A 92 -4.97 -16.08 0.69
CA LEU A 92 -5.29 -17.29 1.42
C LEU A 92 -6.23 -16.93 2.57
N LYS A 93 -7.35 -17.61 2.69
CA LYS A 93 -8.28 -17.43 3.79
C LYS A 93 -8.63 -18.78 4.40
N LEU A 94 -8.66 -18.81 5.72
CA LEU A 94 -9.18 -19.91 6.51
C LEU A 94 -10.21 -19.36 7.47
N ASP A 95 -11.40 -19.95 7.48
CA ASP A 95 -12.52 -19.48 8.26
C ASP A 95 -13.19 -20.66 8.99
N LYS A 96 -13.32 -20.52 10.29
CA LYS A 96 -14.15 -21.38 11.11
C LYS A 96 -15.29 -20.54 11.68
N PRO A 97 -16.52 -20.70 11.16
CA PRO A 97 -17.66 -19.96 11.66
C PRO A 97 -17.91 -20.21 13.15
N TYR A 98 -18.36 -19.20 13.85
CA TYR A 98 -18.90 -19.38 15.19
C TYR A 98 -20.16 -20.25 15.11
N THR A 99 -20.27 -21.24 16.00
CA THR A 99 -21.48 -22.02 16.17
C THR A 99 -21.78 -22.13 17.66
N GLY A 100 -23.07 -22.28 18.02
CA GLY A 100 -23.48 -22.50 19.43
C GLY A 100 -22.86 -23.75 20.03
N ALA A 101 -22.64 -24.81 19.22
CA ALA A 101 -22.01 -26.06 19.66
C ALA A 101 -20.51 -25.89 19.95
N SER A 102 -19.78 -25.20 19.10
CA SER A 102 -18.35 -24.99 19.29
C SER A 102 -18.04 -23.85 20.27
N ARG A 103 -18.94 -22.88 20.37
CA ARG A 103 -18.79 -21.67 21.18
C ARG A 103 -17.60 -20.80 20.81
N TRP A 104 -17.01 -20.99 19.63
CA TRP A 104 -15.93 -20.16 19.10
C TRP A 104 -15.93 -20.12 17.58
N GLY A 105 -15.37 -19.06 17.05
CA GLY A 105 -15.09 -18.87 15.63
C GLY A 105 -13.75 -18.20 15.42
N ALA A 106 -13.13 -18.44 14.29
CA ALA A 106 -11.86 -17.82 13.92
C ALA A 106 -11.79 -17.60 12.41
N ASN A 107 -11.06 -16.55 12.06
CA ASN A 107 -10.77 -16.20 10.68
C ASN A 107 -9.28 -15.86 10.58
N LEU A 108 -8.61 -16.39 9.57
CA LEU A 108 -7.24 -16.08 9.22
C LEU A 108 -7.18 -15.74 7.74
N ALA A 109 -6.66 -14.57 7.41
CA ALA A 109 -6.46 -14.12 6.04
C ALA A 109 -5.01 -13.69 5.85
N TYR A 110 -4.37 -14.27 4.84
CA TYR A 110 -3.03 -13.89 4.41
C TYR A 110 -3.07 -13.42 2.97
N THR A 111 -2.42 -12.29 2.71
CA THR A 111 -2.26 -11.75 1.36
C THR A 111 -0.77 -11.54 1.10
N TRP A 112 -0.28 -12.10 0.00
CA TRP A 112 0.98 -11.73 -0.59
C TRP A 112 0.71 -10.92 -1.86
N THR A 113 1.38 -9.78 -2.02
CA THR A 113 1.21 -8.90 -3.18
C THR A 113 2.56 -8.46 -3.71
N HIS A 114 2.83 -8.77 -4.98
CA HIS A 114 3.98 -8.25 -5.70
C HIS A 114 3.52 -7.18 -6.68
N GLY A 115 3.70 -5.92 -6.29
CA GLY A 115 3.32 -4.73 -7.07
C GLY A 115 4.53 -4.04 -7.71
N ARG A 116 4.36 -3.56 -8.95
CA ARG A 116 5.34 -2.79 -9.69
C ARG A 116 4.68 -1.60 -10.39
N GLN A 117 5.42 -0.51 -10.52
CA GLN A 117 5.03 0.71 -11.21
C GLN A 117 6.19 1.25 -12.03
N ASN A 118 5.91 1.97 -13.12
CA ASN A 118 6.93 2.46 -14.03
C ASN A 118 7.35 3.91 -13.77
N THR A 119 6.79 4.54 -12.77
CA THR A 119 7.16 5.89 -12.33
C THR A 119 6.76 6.07 -10.87
N ASN A 120 7.22 7.12 -10.22
CA ASN A 120 6.89 7.42 -8.82
C ASN A 120 5.52 8.10 -8.65
N ALA A 121 4.83 8.44 -9.73
CA ALA A 121 3.57 9.16 -9.68
C ALA A 121 2.50 8.35 -8.93
N ASP A 122 2.26 8.71 -7.69
CA ASP A 122 1.15 8.24 -6.84
C ASP A 122 -0.03 9.23 -6.87
N GLY A 123 -0.35 9.75 -8.07
CA GLY A 123 -1.29 10.86 -8.21
C GLY A 123 -0.68 12.23 -7.85
N GLY A 124 0.58 12.27 -7.48
CA GLY A 124 1.38 13.47 -7.29
C GLY A 124 2.18 13.83 -8.54
N ILE A 125 2.53 15.08 -8.68
CA ILE A 125 3.36 15.58 -9.77
C ILE A 125 4.81 15.48 -9.34
N ASP A 126 5.44 14.36 -9.66
CA ASP A 126 6.86 14.14 -9.40
C ASP A 126 7.63 14.43 -10.71
N MET A 127 7.88 15.72 -10.95
CA MET A 127 8.36 16.22 -12.24
C MET A 127 9.87 16.23 -12.36
N PHE A 128 10.58 16.17 -11.24
CA PHE A 128 12.01 16.49 -11.22
C PHE A 128 12.87 15.26 -11.39
N GLU A 129 12.47 14.16 -10.78
CA GLU A 129 13.25 12.94 -10.66
C GLU A 129 13.09 12.01 -11.87
N TYR A 130 12.01 12.19 -12.65
CA TYR A 130 11.73 11.35 -13.82
C TYR A 130 11.85 12.13 -15.12
N PRO A 131 12.86 11.82 -15.94
CA PRO A 131 12.95 12.39 -17.30
C PRO A 131 11.76 12.00 -18.15
N ASP A 132 11.35 10.73 -18.05
CA ASP A 132 10.17 10.15 -18.69
C ASP A 132 9.67 8.96 -17.89
N ALA A 133 8.39 8.61 -18.00
CA ALA A 133 7.85 7.43 -17.36
C ALA A 133 8.53 6.18 -17.92
N GLY A 134 9.03 5.33 -17.02
CA GLY A 134 9.79 4.14 -17.40
C GLY A 134 11.30 4.35 -17.48
N TYR A 135 11.82 5.54 -17.24
CA TYR A 135 13.26 5.80 -17.19
C TYR A 135 13.98 4.86 -16.22
N TYR A 136 13.43 4.66 -15.02
CA TYR A 136 13.94 3.71 -14.03
C TYR A 136 13.44 2.28 -14.22
N GLY A 137 12.69 2.00 -15.29
CA GLY A 137 12.05 0.70 -15.50
C GLY A 137 10.92 0.44 -14.50
N TRP A 138 10.79 -0.81 -14.06
CA TRP A 138 9.74 -1.21 -13.14
C TRP A 138 10.23 -1.15 -11.69
N LEU A 139 9.80 -0.13 -10.97
CA LEU A 139 10.05 0.05 -9.54
C LEU A 139 9.05 -0.76 -8.69
N PRO A 140 9.40 -1.11 -7.44
CA PRO A 140 8.41 -1.61 -6.48
C PRO A 140 7.26 -0.62 -6.30
N SER A 141 6.02 -1.10 -6.22
CA SER A 141 4.88 -0.23 -5.95
C SER A 141 4.98 0.36 -4.55
N ARG A 142 4.93 1.68 -4.48
CA ARG A 142 4.91 2.44 -3.23
C ARG A 142 3.62 2.15 -2.45
N GLY A 143 3.72 2.13 -1.12
CA GLY A 143 2.55 2.00 -0.24
C GLY A 143 1.95 0.59 -0.14
N VAL A 144 2.45 -0.39 -0.90
CA VAL A 144 1.97 -1.78 -0.85
C VAL A 144 2.76 -2.59 0.17
N ALA A 145 2.07 -3.17 1.14
CA ALA A 145 2.65 -4.20 1.99
C ALA A 145 2.71 -5.52 1.21
N GLU A 146 3.92 -6.06 1.00
CA GLU A 146 4.09 -7.30 0.25
C GLU A 146 3.46 -8.50 0.96
N HIS A 147 3.50 -8.52 2.28
CA HIS A 147 2.88 -9.53 3.12
C HIS A 147 1.93 -8.90 4.12
N ARG A 148 0.71 -9.40 4.19
CA ARG A 148 -0.29 -8.98 5.16
C ARG A 148 -0.98 -10.19 5.76
N LEU A 149 -0.99 -10.30 7.09
CA LEU A 149 -1.69 -11.32 7.86
C LEU A 149 -2.72 -10.64 8.76
N VAL A 150 -3.95 -11.11 8.69
CA VAL A 150 -5.04 -10.71 9.58
C VAL A 150 -5.63 -11.95 10.21
N GLY A 151 -5.61 -12.02 11.52
CA GLY A 151 -6.30 -13.05 12.30
C GLY A 151 -7.36 -12.42 13.18
N ALA A 152 -8.54 -13.03 13.28
CA ALA A 152 -9.55 -12.63 14.20
C ALA A 152 -10.22 -13.88 14.82
N GLY A 153 -10.61 -13.76 16.06
CA GLY A 153 -11.29 -14.84 16.78
C GLY A 153 -12.31 -14.32 17.77
N ILE A 154 -13.31 -15.13 18.02
CA ILE A 154 -14.34 -14.91 19.01
C ILE A 154 -14.57 -16.20 19.80
N TRP A 155 -14.72 -16.09 21.09
CA TRP A 155 -14.99 -17.21 21.99
C TRP A 155 -16.05 -16.81 23.01
N ASP A 156 -17.09 -17.64 23.10
CA ASP A 156 -18.09 -17.60 24.18
C ASP A 156 -17.52 -18.36 25.39
N ALA A 157 -17.07 -17.62 26.39
CA ALA A 157 -16.50 -18.17 27.62
C ALA A 157 -17.60 -18.66 28.62
N GLY A 158 -18.86 -18.50 28.30
CA GLY A 158 -20.01 -18.87 29.16
C GLY A 158 -20.45 -17.75 30.09
N ALA A 159 -21.54 -17.98 30.79
CA ALA A 159 -22.17 -17.02 31.73
C ALA A 159 -22.36 -15.60 31.08
N GLY A 160 -22.65 -15.56 29.78
CA GLY A 160 -22.85 -14.33 29.03
C GLY A 160 -21.53 -13.61 28.62
N PHE A 161 -20.35 -14.19 28.93
CA PHE A 161 -19.07 -13.60 28.55
C PHE A 161 -18.66 -13.98 27.13
N THR A 162 -18.24 -12.99 26.37
CA THR A 162 -17.67 -13.14 25.03
C THR A 162 -16.30 -12.48 25.00
N LEU A 163 -15.28 -13.21 24.56
CA LEU A 163 -13.93 -12.70 24.32
C LEU A 163 -13.66 -12.65 22.83
N SER A 164 -12.92 -11.64 22.37
CA SER A 164 -12.48 -11.57 20.98
C SER A 164 -11.09 -10.97 20.88
N ALA A 165 -10.39 -11.37 19.82
CA ALA A 165 -9.07 -10.88 19.50
C ALA A 165 -8.96 -10.59 18.00
N LYS A 166 -8.14 -9.59 17.64
CA LYS A 166 -7.79 -9.29 16.25
C LYS A 166 -6.30 -8.94 16.16
N LEU A 167 -5.58 -9.71 15.35
CA LEU A 167 -4.17 -9.49 15.03
C LEU A 167 -4.05 -8.97 13.60
N VAL A 168 -3.22 -7.94 13.40
CA VAL A 168 -2.81 -7.47 12.07
C VAL A 168 -1.30 -7.39 12.05
N LEU A 169 -0.69 -8.03 11.05
CA LEU A 169 0.74 -7.93 10.76
C LEU A 169 0.91 -7.60 9.28
N GLU A 170 1.75 -6.60 8.99
CA GLU A 170 2.10 -6.22 7.62
C GLU A 170 3.61 -6.08 7.49
N SER A 171 4.16 -6.49 6.36
CA SER A 171 5.53 -6.14 6.02
C SER A 171 5.68 -4.64 5.82
N SER A 172 6.89 -4.14 5.96
CA SER A 172 7.20 -2.76 5.61
C SER A 172 6.86 -2.51 4.14
N LYS A 173 6.29 -1.35 3.86
CA LYS A 173 5.92 -0.92 2.52
C LYS A 173 7.11 -0.29 1.83
N TYR A 174 7.22 -0.49 0.51
CA TYR A 174 8.19 0.23 -0.27
C TYR A 174 7.88 1.72 -0.29
N ARG A 175 8.94 2.51 -0.25
CA ARG A 175 8.97 3.93 -0.51
C ARG A 175 10.04 4.23 -1.54
N ASN A 176 9.90 5.33 -2.21
CA ASN A 176 10.86 5.80 -3.19
C ASN A 176 11.38 7.15 -2.70
N ALA A 177 12.60 7.14 -2.20
CA ALA A 177 13.23 8.38 -1.77
C ALA A 177 13.77 9.16 -2.96
N THR A 178 13.65 10.47 -2.90
CA THR A 178 14.36 11.37 -3.81
C THR A 178 15.74 11.64 -3.24
N ASN A 179 16.78 11.21 -3.96
CA ASN A 179 18.17 11.35 -3.59
C ASN A 179 18.83 12.37 -4.49
N CYS A 180 19.13 13.55 -3.96
CA CYS A 180 19.80 14.66 -4.67
C CYS A 180 21.24 14.88 -4.19
N LEU A 181 21.88 13.93 -3.51
CA LEU A 181 23.24 14.06 -2.99
C LEU A 181 24.28 14.28 -4.08
N GLY A 182 24.02 13.80 -5.31
CA GLY A 182 24.88 14.03 -6.49
C GLY A 182 24.78 15.43 -7.08
N GLY A 183 23.74 16.19 -6.77
CA GLY A 183 23.43 17.51 -7.33
C GLY A 183 21.93 17.71 -7.43
N TRP A 184 21.48 18.95 -7.42
CA TRP A 184 20.06 19.29 -7.56
C TRP A 184 19.47 18.93 -8.93
N ASP A 185 20.30 18.83 -9.95
CA ASP A 185 19.89 18.42 -11.29
C ASP A 185 20.07 16.90 -11.54
N ASP A 186 20.71 16.20 -10.58
CA ASP A 186 21.01 14.78 -10.62
C ASP A 186 20.22 13.99 -9.56
N CYS A 187 19.03 14.49 -9.19
CA CYS A 187 18.15 13.75 -8.30
C CYS A 187 17.72 12.42 -8.92
N ILE A 188 17.86 11.35 -8.16
CA ILE A 188 17.45 10.00 -8.55
C ILE A 188 16.43 9.45 -7.59
N ILE A 189 15.66 8.47 -8.05
CA ILE A 189 14.74 7.74 -7.19
C ILE A 189 15.44 6.49 -6.66
N ASP A 190 15.42 6.36 -5.33
CA ASP A 190 16.01 5.25 -4.60
C ASP A 190 14.93 4.47 -3.82
N PRO A 191 14.50 3.28 -4.31
CA PRO A 191 13.50 2.48 -3.62
C PRO A 191 14.07 1.87 -2.34
N TYR A 192 13.40 2.07 -1.21
CA TYR A 192 13.81 1.51 0.08
C TYR A 192 12.63 0.99 0.90
N ARG A 193 12.91 0.23 1.95
CA ARG A 193 11.94 -0.24 2.95
C ARG A 193 12.33 0.22 4.34
N PRO A 194 11.63 1.22 4.90
CA PRO A 194 11.87 1.65 6.27
C PRO A 194 11.30 0.66 7.29
N GLY A 195 11.84 0.66 8.50
CA GLY A 195 11.24 -0.04 9.65
C GLY A 195 11.45 -1.55 9.71
N GLY A 196 12.34 -2.13 8.89
CA GLY A 196 12.69 -3.55 8.92
C GLY A 196 11.65 -4.45 8.25
N ARG A 197 11.55 -5.74 8.65
CA ARG A 197 10.70 -6.73 7.98
C ARG A 197 9.21 -6.56 8.26
N ILE A 198 8.85 -6.13 9.48
CA ILE A 198 7.45 -5.92 9.90
C ILE A 198 7.26 -4.42 10.12
N GLY A 199 6.49 -3.80 9.22
CA GLY A 199 6.21 -2.36 9.24
C GLY A 199 5.00 -1.99 10.07
N TYR A 200 4.01 -2.87 10.16
CA TYR A 200 2.80 -2.66 10.94
C TYR A 200 2.44 -3.91 11.74
N LYS A 201 2.13 -3.73 13.01
CA LYS A 201 1.67 -4.79 13.90
C LYS A 201 0.69 -4.23 14.93
N ARG A 202 -0.42 -4.96 15.13
CA ARG A 202 -1.45 -4.56 16.07
C ARG A 202 -2.18 -5.79 16.60
N LEU A 203 -2.35 -5.87 17.91
CA LEU A 203 -3.23 -6.82 18.56
C LEU A 203 -4.27 -6.05 19.36
N ASP A 204 -5.54 -6.29 19.04
CA ASP A 204 -6.68 -5.76 19.78
C ASP A 204 -7.37 -6.92 20.51
N LEU A 205 -7.80 -6.70 21.74
CA LEU A 205 -8.59 -7.61 22.53
C LEU A 205 -9.90 -6.95 22.92
N ALA A 206 -10.97 -7.73 23.03
CA ALA A 206 -12.20 -7.23 23.59
C ALA A 206 -12.85 -8.30 24.49
N ALA A 207 -13.49 -7.83 25.56
CA ALA A 207 -14.30 -8.64 26.43
C ALA A 207 -15.68 -8.00 26.57
N GLY A 208 -16.73 -8.79 26.42
CA GLY A 208 -18.11 -8.35 26.61
C GLY A 208 -18.86 -9.29 27.52
N ARG A 209 -19.86 -8.76 28.20
CA ARG A 209 -20.84 -9.56 28.96
C ARG A 209 -22.25 -9.11 28.65
N GLU A 210 -23.09 -10.07 28.35
CA GLU A 210 -24.51 -9.86 28.16
C GLU A 210 -25.29 -10.33 29.43
N PHE A 211 -26.22 -9.50 29.86
CA PHE A 211 -27.09 -9.74 30.99
C PHE A 211 -28.52 -9.83 30.48
N ASP A 212 -29.16 -10.95 30.75
CA ASP A 212 -30.60 -11.10 30.55
C ASP A 212 -31.30 -10.62 31.82
N THR A 213 -32.19 -9.63 31.69
CA THR A 213 -32.90 -9.04 32.85
C THR A 213 -34.18 -9.77 33.18
N GLY A 214 -34.46 -10.90 32.50
CA GLY A 214 -35.73 -11.64 32.69
C GLY A 214 -36.96 -10.93 32.10
N SER A 215 -36.73 -9.79 31.44
CA SER A 215 -37.70 -9.04 30.65
C SER A 215 -37.26 -9.05 29.19
N ASN A 216 -38.01 -8.44 28.27
CA ASN A 216 -37.59 -8.31 26.86
C ASN A 216 -36.35 -7.41 26.65
N LEU A 217 -35.66 -7.01 27.73
CA LEU A 217 -34.48 -6.15 27.72
C LEU A 217 -33.23 -6.99 27.96
N ARG A 218 -32.27 -6.85 27.05
CA ARG A 218 -30.90 -7.36 27.20
C ARG A 218 -29.93 -6.18 27.35
N PHE A 219 -29.04 -6.31 28.31
CA PHE A 219 -28.01 -5.31 28.57
C PHE A 219 -26.65 -5.89 28.28
N ARG A 220 -25.82 -5.17 27.49
CA ARG A 220 -24.46 -5.62 27.16
C ARG A 220 -23.46 -4.55 27.59
N ILE A 221 -22.42 -4.96 28.30
CA ILE A 221 -21.21 -4.17 28.57
C ILE A 221 -20.08 -4.77 27.74
N ARG A 222 -19.28 -3.91 27.11
CA ARG A 222 -18.09 -4.31 26.34
C ARG A 222 -16.93 -3.38 26.66
N ALA A 223 -15.73 -3.96 26.82
CA ALA A 223 -14.46 -3.27 26.93
C ALA A 223 -13.58 -3.67 25.77
N ASP A 224 -12.93 -2.71 25.12
CA ASP A 224 -11.98 -2.91 24.03
C ASP A 224 -10.64 -2.37 24.44
N LEU A 225 -9.58 -3.19 24.29
CA LEU A 225 -8.19 -2.85 24.47
C LEU A 225 -7.53 -2.86 23.09
N LEU A 226 -7.17 -1.68 22.61
CA LEU A 226 -6.56 -1.52 21.29
C LEU A 226 -5.04 -1.52 21.42
N ASN A 227 -4.37 -2.21 20.48
CA ASN A 227 -2.91 -2.28 20.45
C ASN A 227 -2.29 -2.70 21.80
N VAL A 228 -2.72 -3.84 22.34
CA VAL A 228 -2.45 -4.32 23.71
C VAL A 228 -0.97 -4.32 24.07
N PHE A 229 -0.08 -4.51 23.10
CA PHE A 229 1.37 -4.52 23.32
C PHE A 229 2.02 -3.14 23.13
N ASP A 230 1.23 -2.09 22.94
CA ASP A 230 1.73 -0.74 22.63
C ASP A 230 2.79 -0.72 21.53
N TRP A 231 2.58 -1.51 20.49
CA TRP A 231 3.51 -1.55 19.37
C TRP A 231 3.52 -0.23 18.62
N ARG A 232 4.69 0.35 18.48
CA ARG A 232 4.88 1.58 17.72
C ARG A 232 4.83 1.26 16.24
N ASN A 233 3.81 1.76 15.56
CA ASN A 233 3.66 1.70 14.11
C ASN A 233 4.03 3.06 13.55
N ARG A 234 5.17 3.14 12.90
CA ARG A 234 5.63 4.39 12.29
C ARG A 234 5.03 4.49 10.89
N ASP A 235 4.51 5.66 10.57
CA ASP A 235 4.09 6.11 9.25
C ASP A 235 4.68 7.50 9.00
N GLY A 236 4.75 7.95 7.76
CA GLY A 236 5.32 9.26 7.47
C GLY A 236 6.86 9.31 7.58
N TRP A 237 7.53 8.35 6.96
CA TRP A 237 8.98 8.40 6.76
C TRP A 237 9.32 9.53 5.80
N ASP A 238 10.46 10.19 6.04
CA ASP A 238 10.99 11.16 5.10
C ASP A 238 11.48 10.45 3.84
N ASP A 239 10.98 10.88 2.70
CA ASP A 239 11.35 10.33 1.40
C ASP A 239 12.34 11.26 0.67
N TRP A 240 13.09 12.08 1.41
CA TRP A 240 14.03 13.05 0.89
C TRP A 240 15.42 12.87 1.50
N TYR A 241 16.42 12.64 0.68
CA TYR A 241 17.83 12.52 1.09
C TYR A 241 18.63 13.83 1.00
N GLY A 242 17.98 14.97 0.86
CA GLY A 242 18.65 16.26 0.81
C GLY A 242 19.44 16.50 -0.47
N GLY A 243 20.08 17.69 -0.53
CA GLY A 243 20.96 18.10 -1.60
C GLY A 243 22.44 18.07 -1.21
N PRO A 244 23.34 18.44 -2.14
CA PRO A 244 24.76 18.54 -1.85
C PRO A 244 25.01 19.50 -0.67
N GLY A 245 25.72 19.03 0.34
CA GLY A 245 26.05 19.83 1.52
C GLY A 245 24.96 19.91 2.58
N ASP A 246 23.87 19.13 2.46
CA ASP A 246 22.89 18.98 3.55
C ASP A 246 23.57 18.28 4.74
N PRO A 247 23.60 18.92 5.94
CA PRO A 247 24.23 18.34 7.11
C PRO A 247 23.43 17.14 7.68
N ASN A 248 22.24 16.88 7.19
CA ASN A 248 21.35 15.84 7.65
C ASN A 248 20.81 15.02 6.44
N PRO A 249 21.65 14.21 5.79
CA PRO A 249 21.21 13.38 4.68
C PRO A 249 20.36 12.22 5.20
N GLY A 250 19.06 12.42 5.44
CA GLY A 250 18.02 11.42 5.71
C GLY A 250 18.31 10.41 6.80
#